data_a15895c326a6d1d2a173e63240599388
#
_entry.id   a15895c326a6d1d2a173e63240599388
#
_cell.length_a   1.000
_cell.length_b   1.000
_cell.length_c   1.000
_cell.angle_alpha   90.00
_cell.angle_beta   90.00
_cell.angle_gamma   90.00
#
_symmetry.space_group_name_H-M   'P 1'
#
loop_
_entity.id
_entity.type
_entity.pdbx_description
1 polymer ?
#
loop_
_entity_poly.entity_id
_entity_poly.type
_entity_poly.pdbx_seq_one_letter_code
_entity_poly.pdbx_strand_id
1 'polypeptide(L)' 'MVNSLIKLPPLSEYGAFLTVSDMAELLKVSRFVIDRMLKTGRLPAAKLGGQYRVRTEDFFKWWENEVKQEQKNILRDCLR' A
#
# COMPACT_ATOMS: atom_id res chain seq x y z
N MET A 1 16.94 -6.70 11.04
CA MET A 1 17.05 -6.09 9.72
C MET A 1 15.81 -5.27 9.42
N VAL A 2 16.03 -4.15 8.77
CA VAL A 2 14.93 -3.23 8.45
C VAL A 2 13.82 -3.90 7.67
N ASN A 3 14.16 -4.85 6.82
CA ASN A 3 13.18 -5.53 5.96
C ASN A 3 12.11 -6.28 6.72
N SER A 4 12.39 -6.74 7.93
CA SER A 4 11.40 -7.47 8.71
C SER A 4 10.26 -6.58 9.17
N LEU A 5 10.49 -5.28 9.26
CA LEU A 5 9.47 -4.32 9.72
C LEU A 5 8.50 -3.92 8.62
N ILE A 6 8.91 -4.07 7.36
CA ILE A 6 8.12 -3.63 6.22
C ILE A 6 7.69 -4.79 5.32
N LYS A 7 7.94 -6.01 5.76
CA LYS A 7 7.61 -7.19 4.99
C LYS A 7 6.11 -7.45 5.01
N LEU A 8 5.53 -7.53 3.84
CA LEU A 8 4.12 -7.88 3.71
C LEU A 8 3.97 -9.40 3.62
N PRO A 9 2.79 -9.92 3.98
CA PRO A 9 2.51 -11.35 3.81
C PRO A 9 2.64 -11.78 2.35
N PRO A 10 2.81 -13.08 2.07
CA PRO A 10 2.88 -13.56 0.69
C PRO A 10 1.65 -13.16 -0.10
N LEU A 11 1.86 -12.75 -1.34
CA LEU A 11 0.77 -12.32 -2.22
C LEU A 11 -0.24 -13.43 -2.47
N SER A 12 0.20 -14.67 -2.44
CA SER A 12 -0.67 -15.83 -2.69
C SER A 12 -1.81 -15.93 -1.69
N GLU A 13 -1.68 -15.36 -0.51
CA GLU A 13 -2.73 -15.40 0.50
C GLU A 13 -3.93 -14.53 0.14
N TYR A 14 -3.75 -13.55 -0.73
CA TYR A 14 -4.79 -12.57 -1.05
C TYR A 14 -5.34 -12.71 -2.47
N GLY A 15 -4.77 -13.61 -3.29
CA GLY A 15 -5.19 -13.76 -4.67
C GLY A 15 -4.70 -12.64 -5.56
N ALA A 16 -5.37 -12.45 -6.69
CA ALA A 16 -4.94 -11.49 -7.72
C ALA A 16 -5.32 -10.05 -7.41
N PHE A 17 -6.35 -9.84 -6.59
CA PHE A 17 -6.88 -8.51 -6.31
C PHE A 17 -7.09 -8.32 -4.81
N LEU A 18 -6.92 -7.08 -4.37
CA LEU A 18 -7.15 -6.69 -2.98
C LEU A 18 -8.35 -5.77 -2.90
N THR A 19 -9.16 -5.96 -1.87
CA THR A 19 -10.26 -5.05 -1.54
C THR A 19 -9.77 -3.99 -0.56
N VAL A 20 -10.62 -2.98 -0.29
CA VAL A 20 -10.31 -1.97 0.73
C VAL A 20 -10.07 -2.64 2.08
N SER A 21 -10.90 -3.63 2.42
CA SER A 21 -10.72 -4.38 3.69
C SER A 21 -9.37 -5.08 3.76
N ASP A 22 -8.98 -5.72 2.66
CA ASP A 22 -7.69 -6.43 2.60
C ASP A 22 -6.53 -5.47 2.82
N MET A 23 -6.55 -4.33 2.16
CA MET A 23 -5.48 -3.34 2.27
C MET A 23 -5.42 -2.72 3.65
N ALA A 24 -6.58 -2.44 4.25
CA ALA A 24 -6.64 -1.90 5.59
C ALA A 24 -6.05 -2.87 6.61
N GLU A 25 -6.34 -4.15 6.43
CA GLU A 25 -5.80 -5.20 7.29
C GLU A 25 -4.30 -5.35 7.12
N LEU A 26 -3.83 -5.35 5.86
CA LEU A 26 -2.40 -5.47 5.56
C LEU A 26 -1.58 -4.34 6.16
N LEU A 27 -2.08 -3.13 6.03
CA LEU A 27 -1.37 -1.93 6.50
C LEU A 27 -1.73 -1.56 7.93
N LYS A 28 -2.68 -2.25 8.53
CA LYS A 28 -3.14 -2.00 9.90
C LYS A 28 -3.60 -0.55 10.09
N VAL A 29 -4.38 -0.08 9.15
CA VAL A 29 -4.98 1.26 9.19
C VAL A 29 -6.49 1.12 9.01
N SER A 30 -7.23 2.20 9.23
CA SER A 30 -8.67 2.16 9.05
C SER A 30 -9.03 2.13 7.56
N ARG A 31 -10.22 1.62 7.27
CA ARG A 31 -10.73 1.61 5.89
C ARG A 31 -10.87 3.02 5.34
N PHE A 32 -11.15 3.97 6.21
CA PHE A 32 -11.24 5.38 5.84
C PHE A 32 -9.93 5.89 5.23
N VAL A 33 -8.80 5.51 5.82
CA VAL A 33 -7.49 5.91 5.31
C VAL A 33 -7.26 5.34 3.91
N ILE A 34 -7.59 4.07 3.72
CA ILE A 34 -7.44 3.43 2.41
C ILE A 34 -8.36 4.11 1.38
N ASP A 35 -9.59 4.38 1.75
CA ASP A 35 -10.55 5.03 0.86
C ASP A 35 -10.03 6.41 0.39
N ARG A 36 -9.46 7.17 1.31
CA ARG A 36 -8.87 8.47 0.98
C ARG A 36 -7.70 8.33 0.00
N MET A 37 -6.84 7.35 0.24
CA MET A 37 -5.70 7.10 -0.65
C MET A 37 -6.15 6.76 -2.06
N LEU A 38 -7.22 5.97 -2.17
CA LEU A 38 -7.77 5.61 -3.47
C LEU A 38 -8.41 6.81 -4.17
N LYS A 39 -9.15 7.61 -3.43
CA LYS A 39 -9.82 8.79 -3.98
C LYS A 39 -8.84 9.87 -4.43
N THR A 40 -7.71 9.98 -3.76
CA THR A 40 -6.69 10.97 -4.12
C THR A 40 -5.76 10.47 -5.23
N GLY A 41 -5.95 9.24 -5.69
CA GLY A 41 -5.14 8.68 -6.76
C GLY A 41 -3.74 8.27 -6.38
N ARG A 42 -3.45 8.16 -5.08
CA ARG A 42 -2.13 7.73 -4.62
C ARG A 42 -1.86 6.26 -4.90
N LEU A 43 -2.91 5.48 -5.06
CA LEU A 43 -2.82 4.05 -5.26
C LEU A 43 -3.55 3.68 -6.56
N PRO A 44 -2.91 2.98 -7.50
CA PRO A 44 -3.59 2.59 -8.73
C PRO A 44 -4.69 1.57 -8.45
N ALA A 45 -5.91 1.89 -8.83
CA ALA A 45 -7.06 1.05 -8.55
C ALA A 45 -8.11 1.18 -9.64
N ALA A 46 -8.91 0.13 -9.78
CA ALA A 46 -10.09 0.17 -10.63
C ALA A 46 -11.33 0.14 -9.75
N LYS A 47 -12.36 0.87 -10.14
CA LYS A 47 -13.63 0.85 -9.44
C LYS A 47 -14.61 -0.01 -10.22
N LEU A 48 -14.96 -1.15 -9.67
CA LEU A 48 -15.84 -2.13 -10.31
C LEU A 48 -17.07 -2.34 -9.42
N GLY A 49 -18.25 -2.12 -9.99
CA GLY A 49 -19.49 -2.32 -9.26
C GLY A 49 -19.57 -1.50 -7.97
N GLY A 50 -19.02 -0.31 -7.96
CA GLY A 50 -19.02 0.56 -6.79
C GLY A 50 -17.95 0.26 -5.75
N GLN A 51 -17.09 -0.74 -6.01
CA GLN A 51 -16.02 -1.11 -5.09
C GLN A 51 -14.67 -0.97 -5.75
N TYR A 52 -13.69 -0.53 -4.98
CA TYR A 52 -12.33 -0.44 -5.47
C TYR A 52 -11.66 -1.80 -5.44
N ARG A 53 -10.87 -2.07 -6.49
CA ARG A 53 -10.05 -3.26 -6.60
C ARG A 53 -8.66 -2.84 -7.00
N VAL A 54 -7.66 -3.33 -6.29
CA VAL A 54 -6.26 -3.06 -6.59
C VAL A 54 -5.58 -4.39 -6.90
N ARG A 55 -4.84 -4.43 -7.99
CA ARG A 55 -4.06 -5.64 -8.28
C ARG A 55 -3.03 -5.82 -7.19
N THR A 56 -2.91 -7.06 -6.71
CA THR A 56 -1.99 -7.37 -5.62
C THR A 56 -0.57 -6.95 -5.98
N GLU A 57 -0.14 -7.18 -7.22
CA GLU A 57 1.18 -6.77 -7.68
C GLU A 57 1.37 -5.25 -7.64
N ASP A 58 0.36 -4.51 -8.05
CA ASP A 58 0.42 -3.04 -8.07
C ASP A 58 0.49 -2.48 -6.65
N PHE A 59 -0.25 -3.08 -5.73
CA PHE A 59 -0.20 -2.70 -4.33
C PHE A 59 1.20 -2.91 -3.76
N PHE A 60 1.81 -4.04 -4.06
CA PHE A 60 3.15 -4.37 -3.57
C PHE A 60 4.18 -3.38 -4.11
N LYS A 61 4.10 -3.07 -5.41
CA LYS A 61 5.01 -2.10 -6.02
C LYS A 61 4.83 -0.71 -5.42
N TRP A 62 3.59 -0.32 -5.19
CA TRP A 62 3.30 0.95 -4.54
C TRP A 62 3.91 1.00 -3.15
N TRP A 63 3.75 -0.06 -2.38
CA TRP A 63 4.30 -0.13 -1.03
C TRP A 63 5.82 0.01 -1.03
N GLU A 64 6.50 -0.72 -1.90
CA GLU A 64 7.95 -0.63 -2.00
C GLU A 64 8.40 0.80 -2.34
N ASN A 65 7.68 1.45 -3.23
CA ASN A 65 7.99 2.81 -3.63
C ASN A 65 7.79 3.81 -2.49
N GLU A 66 6.72 3.63 -1.72
CA GLU A 66 6.46 4.48 -0.55
C GLU A 66 7.56 4.36 0.49
N VAL A 67 8.01 3.15 0.75
CA VAL A 67 9.11 2.91 1.69
C VAL A 67 10.39 3.59 1.22
N LYS A 68 10.69 3.51 -0.06
CA LYS A 68 11.88 4.17 -0.62
C LYS A 68 11.81 5.68 -0.48
N GLN A 69 10.64 6.26 -0.72
CA GLN A 69 10.45 7.70 -0.59
C GLN A 69 10.65 8.15 0.86
N GLU A 70 10.11 7.40 1.79
CA GLU A 70 10.25 7.70 3.21
C GLU A 70 11.71 7.65 3.64
N GLN A 71 12.45 6.65 3.18
CA GLN A 71 13.88 6.53 3.48
C GLN A 71 14.67 7.69 2.91
N LYS A 72 14.37 8.15 1.72
CA LYS A 72 15.03 9.31 1.12
C LYS A 72 14.77 10.57 1.93
N ASN A 73 13.55 10.74 2.39
CA ASN A 73 13.20 11.91 3.20
C ASN A 73 13.96 11.93 4.52
N ILE A 74 14.06 10.77 5.16
CA ILE A 74 14.80 10.66 6.41
C ILE A 74 16.28 10.99 6.20
N LEU A 75 16.90 10.47 5.16
CA LEU A 75 18.29 10.73 4.85
C LEU A 75 18.53 12.21 4.55
N ARG A 76 17.61 12.83 3.82
CA ARG A 76 17.72 14.26 3.51
C ARG A 76 17.70 15.10 4.78
N ASP A 77 16.81 14.76 5.69
CA ASP A 77 16.71 15.49 6.95
C ASP A 77 17.94 15.32 7.82
N CYS A 78 18.53 14.13 7.80
CA CYS A 78 19.75 13.86 8.56
C CYS A 78 20.98 14.61 8.01
N LEU A 79 20.97 14.93 6.71
CA LEU A 79 22.10 15.58 6.06
C LEU A 79 22.07 17.10 6.16
N ARG A 80 21.03 17.68 6.71
CA ARG A 80 20.92 19.13 6.87
C ARG A 80 21.80 19.69 7.98
#